data_408faca8464ba30f649b60d29dd1bf3f
#
_entry.id   408faca8464ba30f649b60d29dd1bf3f
#
_cell.length_a   1.000
_cell.length_b   1.000
_cell.length_c   1.000
_cell.angle_alpha   90.00
_cell.angle_beta   90.00
_cell.angle_gamma   90.00
#
_symmetry.space_group_name_H-M   'P 1'
#
loop_
_entity.id
_entity.type
_entity.pdbx_description
1 polymer ?
#
loop_
_entity_poly.entity_id
_entity_poly.type
_entity_poly.pdbx_seq_one_letter_code
_entity_poly.pdbx_strand_id
1 'polypeptide(L)'
;MKIYEYRGVEGLVYSPITEDSAENFTTGAVKPLAGVAEISKTTDSTNEAHYYDNIPAVVVSSTGSDEITISTSAIPLETLADITGQAYDAATGMFVEQERTPGYFAIGYVTKDTNGNLYYVWRLKGTFNMPDQTNQTENDGTDANGQELTFTGITTTHKFTKTGKGAKGITVDTSANPVDETTFFSQVQTPDTVQAAAPYTVTGIGVIPSTVSVDVEDTVTLTATLTPAGASGTITWTSSEETVATVNDGVVTGVSAGTATITASCGGYSDTCTVTVSAGE
;
A
#
# COMPACT_ATOMS: atom_id res chain seq x y z
N MET A 1 4.07 -11.08 18.58
CA MET A 1 3.31 -11.43 17.37
C MET A 1 2.28 -10.32 17.18
N LYS A 2 2.26 -9.65 16.01
CA LYS A 2 1.19 -8.69 15.68
C LYS A 2 0.01 -9.50 15.15
N ILE A 3 -1.17 -9.31 15.71
CA ILE A 3 -2.43 -9.92 15.25
C ILE A 3 -3.21 -8.82 14.55
N TYR A 4 -3.58 -9.03 13.29
CA TYR A 4 -4.40 -8.12 12.49
C TYR A 4 -5.20 -8.91 11.45
N GLU A 5 -6.29 -8.33 11.00
CA GLU A 5 -7.15 -8.86 9.94
C GLU A 5 -7.27 -7.80 8.85
N TYR A 6 -7.51 -8.22 7.61
CA TYR A 6 -7.82 -7.29 6.53
C TYR A 6 -9.24 -6.76 6.69
N ARG A 7 -9.39 -5.44 6.47
CA ARG A 7 -10.66 -4.75 6.62
C ARG A 7 -10.82 -3.67 5.54
N GLY A 8 -11.80 -3.88 4.68
CA GLY A 8 -12.14 -2.93 3.62
C GLY A 8 -11.30 -3.09 2.36
N VAL A 9 -11.87 -2.68 1.25
CA VAL A 9 -11.28 -2.65 -0.08
C VAL A 9 -11.77 -1.41 -0.79
N GLU A 10 -10.90 -0.76 -1.58
CA GLU A 10 -11.21 0.46 -2.32
C GLU A 10 -10.28 0.62 -3.54
N GLY A 11 -10.57 1.58 -4.41
CA GLY A 11 -9.67 1.98 -5.48
C GLY A 11 -9.47 0.91 -6.57
N LEU A 12 -10.53 0.16 -6.96
CA LEU A 12 -10.42 -0.89 -7.97
C LEU A 12 -10.13 -0.31 -9.36
N VAL A 13 -8.99 -0.69 -9.91
CA VAL A 13 -8.49 -0.29 -11.22
C VAL A 13 -8.10 -1.51 -12.06
N TYR A 14 -8.04 -1.34 -13.38
CA TYR A 14 -7.54 -2.35 -14.31
C TYR A 14 -6.62 -1.73 -15.36
N SER A 15 -5.82 -2.57 -15.99
CA SER A 15 -4.99 -2.19 -17.13
C SER A 15 -4.88 -3.37 -18.10
N PRO A 16 -5.05 -3.17 -19.41
CA PRO A 16 -4.85 -4.22 -20.38
C PRO A 16 -3.37 -4.59 -20.46
N ILE A 17 -3.07 -5.88 -20.63
CA ILE A 17 -1.71 -6.35 -20.90
C ILE A 17 -1.48 -6.27 -22.41
N THR A 18 -0.49 -5.50 -22.81
CA THR A 18 -0.12 -5.32 -24.22
C THR A 18 0.92 -6.32 -24.69
N GLU A 19 1.78 -6.79 -23.78
CA GLU A 19 2.76 -7.85 -24.03
C GLU A 19 3.08 -8.61 -22.74
N ASP A 20 3.18 -9.93 -22.84
CA ASP A 20 3.72 -10.81 -21.79
C ASP A 20 4.52 -11.95 -22.47
N SER A 21 5.76 -11.67 -22.76
CA SER A 21 6.73 -12.58 -23.37
C SER A 21 7.84 -12.95 -22.39
N ALA A 22 8.79 -13.77 -22.82
CA ALA A 22 9.97 -14.08 -22.00
C ALA A 22 10.83 -12.83 -21.74
N GLU A 23 10.89 -11.91 -22.72
CA GLU A 23 11.72 -10.71 -22.68
C GLU A 23 11.01 -9.53 -22.03
N ASN A 24 9.70 -9.35 -22.28
CA ASN A 24 8.97 -8.14 -21.92
C ASN A 24 7.66 -8.42 -21.21
N PHE A 25 7.32 -7.52 -20.26
CA PHE A 25 5.99 -7.38 -19.67
C PHE A 25 5.57 -5.91 -19.78
N THR A 26 4.56 -5.63 -20.58
CA THR A 26 4.06 -4.27 -20.78
C THR A 26 2.55 -4.21 -20.65
N THR A 27 2.06 -3.08 -20.17
CA THR A 27 0.64 -2.83 -19.93
C THR A 27 0.22 -1.50 -20.53
N GLY A 28 -1.07 -1.37 -20.80
CA GLY A 28 -1.67 -0.11 -21.23
C GLY A 28 -1.90 0.85 -20.07
N ALA A 29 -2.69 1.88 -20.33
CA ALA A 29 -3.08 2.85 -19.30
C ALA A 29 -3.94 2.19 -18.20
N VAL A 30 -3.71 2.60 -16.96
CA VAL A 30 -4.56 2.21 -15.84
C VAL A 30 -5.88 2.98 -15.92
N LYS A 31 -6.98 2.27 -15.76
CA LYS A 31 -8.34 2.81 -15.79
C LYS A 31 -9.11 2.38 -14.54
N PRO A 32 -10.04 3.21 -14.01
CA PRO A 32 -10.97 2.78 -12.98
C PRO A 32 -11.92 1.70 -13.53
N LEU A 33 -12.27 0.69 -12.71
CA LEU A 33 -13.19 -0.36 -13.12
C LEU A 33 -14.63 -0.01 -12.70
N ALA A 34 -14.89 -0.03 -11.41
CA ALA A 34 -16.18 0.29 -10.80
C ALA A 34 -15.97 0.49 -9.29
N GLY A 35 -17.01 0.96 -8.59
CA GLY A 35 -17.01 0.93 -7.11
C GLY A 35 -16.95 -0.51 -6.63
N VAL A 36 -16.07 -0.83 -5.67
CA VAL A 36 -15.88 -2.18 -5.15
C VAL A 36 -16.49 -2.31 -3.76
N ALA A 37 -17.25 -3.38 -3.54
CA ALA A 37 -17.82 -3.73 -2.23
C ALA A 37 -17.03 -4.84 -1.54
N GLU A 38 -16.61 -5.86 -2.30
CA GLU A 38 -15.89 -7.02 -1.79
C GLU A 38 -14.94 -7.59 -2.85
N ILE A 39 -13.78 -8.09 -2.40
CA ILE A 39 -12.87 -8.90 -3.20
C ILE A 39 -12.53 -10.16 -2.40
N SER A 40 -12.85 -11.31 -2.96
CA SER A 40 -12.50 -12.62 -2.42
C SER A 40 -11.52 -13.32 -3.36
N LYS A 41 -10.49 -13.96 -2.82
CA LYS A 41 -9.49 -14.69 -3.60
C LYS A 41 -9.33 -16.12 -3.12
N THR A 42 -9.51 -17.06 -4.02
CA THR A 42 -9.18 -18.48 -3.81
C THR A 42 -8.04 -18.88 -4.76
N THR A 43 -7.10 -19.66 -4.27
CA THR A 43 -5.99 -20.18 -5.06
C THR A 43 -6.07 -21.70 -5.11
N ASP A 44 -6.12 -22.26 -6.31
CA ASP A 44 -6.02 -23.70 -6.48
C ASP A 44 -4.63 -24.17 -6.06
N SER A 45 -4.58 -25.05 -5.07
CA SER A 45 -3.33 -25.67 -4.63
C SER A 45 -3.57 -27.13 -4.28
N THR A 46 -2.68 -27.97 -4.75
CA THR A 46 -2.69 -29.41 -4.44
C THR A 46 -1.36 -29.81 -3.82
N ASN A 47 -1.43 -30.64 -2.80
CA ASN A 47 -0.27 -31.27 -2.18
C ASN A 47 -0.50 -32.77 -2.21
N GLU A 48 0.34 -33.50 -2.93
CA GLU A 48 0.25 -34.95 -3.02
C GLU A 48 1.48 -35.59 -2.40
N ALA A 49 1.26 -36.49 -1.45
CA ALA A 49 2.34 -37.23 -0.80
C ALA A 49 2.60 -38.53 -1.56
N HIS A 50 3.85 -38.71 -2.00
CA HIS A 50 4.32 -39.96 -2.60
C HIS A 50 5.01 -40.80 -1.54
N TYR A 51 4.62 -42.08 -1.49
CA TYR A 51 5.08 -43.06 -0.50
C TYR A 51 6.11 -43.98 -1.10
N TYR A 52 7.22 -44.18 -0.39
CA TYR A 52 8.21 -45.21 -0.67
C TYR A 52 8.41 -46.02 0.61
N ASP A 53 8.45 -47.34 0.48
CA ASP A 53 8.56 -48.29 1.59
C ASP A 53 7.50 -48.03 2.71
N ASN A 54 6.27 -47.66 2.32
CA ASN A 54 5.15 -47.31 3.18
C ASN A 54 5.36 -46.07 4.05
N ILE A 55 6.35 -45.23 3.72
CA ILE A 55 6.63 -43.96 4.41
C ILE A 55 6.44 -42.81 3.40
N PRO A 56 5.74 -41.71 3.80
CA PRO A 56 5.66 -40.53 2.98
C PRO A 56 7.06 -39.92 2.83
N ALA A 57 7.64 -40.02 1.64
CA ALA A 57 9.01 -39.60 1.39
C ALA A 57 9.13 -38.29 0.60
N VAL A 58 8.13 -37.98 -0.25
CA VAL A 58 8.13 -36.77 -1.09
C VAL A 58 6.71 -36.18 -1.10
N VAL A 59 6.62 -34.85 -0.95
CA VAL A 59 5.36 -34.12 -1.18
C VAL A 59 5.54 -33.27 -2.42
N VAL A 60 4.72 -33.52 -3.43
CA VAL A 60 4.65 -32.69 -4.65
C VAL A 60 3.56 -31.67 -4.46
N SER A 61 3.95 -30.39 -4.51
CA SER A 61 3.03 -29.26 -4.40
C SER A 61 2.87 -28.59 -5.75
N SER A 62 1.65 -28.30 -6.12
CA SER A 62 1.30 -27.54 -7.33
C SER A 62 0.38 -26.40 -6.96
N THR A 63 0.56 -25.25 -7.61
CA THR A 63 -0.28 -24.06 -7.45
C THR A 63 -0.86 -23.70 -8.82
N GLY A 64 -2.18 -23.78 -8.95
CA GLY A 64 -2.94 -23.46 -10.17
C GLY A 64 -3.24 -21.98 -10.33
N SER A 65 -4.39 -21.65 -10.91
CA SER A 65 -4.89 -20.28 -11.06
C SER A 65 -5.39 -19.68 -9.74
N ASP A 66 -5.51 -18.36 -9.71
CA ASP A 66 -6.26 -17.66 -8.67
C ASP A 66 -7.65 -17.32 -9.21
N GLU A 67 -8.69 -17.69 -8.50
CA GLU A 67 -10.05 -17.23 -8.74
C GLU A 67 -10.34 -16.04 -7.80
N ILE A 68 -10.66 -14.91 -8.38
CA ILE A 68 -10.90 -13.66 -7.65
C ILE A 68 -12.31 -13.20 -7.99
N THR A 69 -13.21 -13.32 -7.03
CA THR A 69 -14.58 -12.84 -7.10
C THR A 69 -14.63 -11.40 -6.60
N ILE A 70 -15.23 -10.52 -7.39
CA ILE A 70 -15.28 -9.08 -7.15
C ILE A 70 -16.74 -8.63 -7.19
N SER A 71 -17.27 -8.18 -6.05
CA SER A 71 -18.59 -7.55 -5.97
C SER A 71 -18.43 -6.05 -6.22
N THR A 72 -19.12 -5.54 -7.24
CA THR A 72 -18.97 -4.14 -7.68
C THR A 72 -20.32 -3.42 -7.72
N SER A 73 -20.27 -2.09 -7.77
CA SER A 73 -21.41 -1.29 -8.30
C SER A 73 -21.65 -1.64 -9.77
N ALA A 74 -22.69 -1.06 -10.39
CA ALA A 74 -22.89 -1.19 -11.83
C ALA A 74 -21.62 -0.77 -12.60
N ILE A 75 -21.14 -1.65 -13.48
CA ILE A 75 -19.96 -1.41 -14.32
C ILE A 75 -20.40 -0.58 -15.53
N PRO A 76 -19.72 0.54 -15.85
CA PRO A 76 -20.00 1.29 -17.07
C PRO A 76 -19.90 0.42 -18.33
N LEU A 77 -20.82 0.56 -19.28
CA LEU A 77 -20.87 -0.29 -20.48
C LEU A 77 -19.59 -0.25 -21.33
N GLU A 78 -18.92 0.91 -21.37
CA GLU A 78 -17.61 1.05 -22.03
C GLU A 78 -16.54 0.18 -21.33
N THR A 79 -16.49 0.25 -20.01
CA THR A 79 -15.56 -0.58 -19.20
C THR A 79 -15.89 -2.06 -19.37
N LEU A 80 -17.18 -2.40 -19.34
CA LEU A 80 -17.65 -3.77 -19.55
C LEU A 80 -17.21 -4.31 -20.92
N ALA A 81 -17.37 -3.50 -21.99
CA ALA A 81 -16.91 -3.88 -23.31
C ALA A 81 -15.39 -4.11 -23.36
N ASP A 82 -14.62 -3.21 -22.75
CA ASP A 82 -13.15 -3.29 -22.71
C ASP A 82 -12.68 -4.60 -22.02
N ILE A 83 -13.19 -4.90 -20.82
CA ILE A 83 -12.75 -6.06 -20.05
C ILE A 83 -13.29 -7.40 -20.56
N THR A 84 -14.41 -7.40 -21.28
CA THR A 84 -15.03 -8.63 -21.82
C THR A 84 -14.72 -8.89 -23.28
N GLY A 85 -14.11 -7.93 -23.98
CA GLY A 85 -13.85 -8.01 -25.42
C GLY A 85 -15.11 -7.93 -26.27
N GLN A 86 -16.13 -7.20 -25.77
CA GLN A 86 -17.38 -6.90 -26.48
C GLN A 86 -17.25 -5.56 -27.24
N ALA A 87 -18.24 -5.21 -28.04
CA ALA A 87 -18.24 -3.95 -28.74
C ALA A 87 -19.03 -2.87 -27.99
N TYR A 88 -18.49 -1.65 -27.96
CA TYR A 88 -19.19 -0.47 -27.47
C TYR A 88 -19.09 0.66 -28.49
N ASP A 89 -20.24 1.22 -28.87
CA ASP A 89 -20.33 2.39 -29.74
C ASP A 89 -20.54 3.64 -28.87
N ALA A 90 -19.49 4.43 -28.71
CA ALA A 90 -19.54 5.65 -27.91
C ALA A 90 -20.46 6.73 -28.48
N ALA A 91 -20.75 6.71 -29.81
CA ALA A 91 -21.62 7.70 -30.43
C ALA A 91 -23.11 7.46 -30.10
N THR A 92 -23.47 6.20 -29.94
CA THR A 92 -24.87 5.80 -29.63
C THR A 92 -25.06 5.33 -28.20
N GLY A 93 -23.95 5.09 -27.45
CA GLY A 93 -23.99 4.48 -26.13
C GLY A 93 -24.37 3.00 -26.15
N MET A 94 -24.28 2.34 -27.29
CA MET A 94 -24.76 0.98 -27.49
C MET A 94 -23.68 -0.04 -27.12
N PHE A 95 -24.00 -0.95 -26.22
CA PHE A 95 -23.21 -2.15 -25.94
C PHE A 95 -23.77 -3.33 -26.75
N VAL A 96 -22.90 -4.04 -27.47
CA VAL A 96 -23.29 -5.15 -28.34
C VAL A 96 -22.69 -6.45 -27.82
N GLU A 97 -23.57 -7.37 -27.42
CA GLU A 97 -23.18 -8.73 -27.06
C GLU A 97 -22.92 -9.54 -28.34
N GLN A 98 -21.66 -9.93 -28.52
CA GLN A 98 -21.19 -10.69 -29.67
C GLN A 98 -20.13 -11.71 -29.23
N GLU A 99 -19.55 -12.44 -30.19
CA GLU A 99 -18.43 -13.33 -29.90
C GLU A 99 -17.29 -12.57 -29.19
N ARG A 100 -16.86 -13.09 -28.05
CA ARG A 100 -15.85 -12.44 -27.19
C ARG A 100 -14.46 -12.60 -27.77
N THR A 101 -13.68 -11.52 -27.69
CA THR A 101 -12.23 -11.58 -27.88
C THR A 101 -11.56 -11.25 -26.52
N PRO A 102 -11.43 -12.23 -25.61
CA PRO A 102 -10.94 -11.96 -24.28
C PRO A 102 -9.48 -11.52 -24.32
N GLY A 103 -9.18 -10.39 -23.64
CA GLY A 103 -7.84 -9.90 -23.39
C GLY A 103 -7.30 -10.39 -22.05
N TYR A 104 -6.02 -10.16 -21.81
CA TYR A 104 -5.42 -10.27 -20.50
C TYR A 104 -5.33 -8.90 -19.85
N PHE A 105 -5.57 -8.87 -18.54
CA PHE A 105 -5.59 -7.65 -17.75
C PHE A 105 -4.79 -7.83 -16.46
N ALA A 106 -4.29 -6.71 -15.95
CA ALA A 106 -3.89 -6.58 -14.56
C ALA A 106 -5.00 -5.84 -13.80
N ILE A 107 -5.21 -6.18 -12.52
CA ILE A 107 -6.11 -5.46 -11.62
C ILE A 107 -5.37 -4.96 -10.40
N GLY A 108 -5.70 -3.73 -9.98
CA GLY A 108 -5.13 -3.11 -8.79
C GLY A 108 -6.22 -2.67 -7.81
N TYR A 109 -5.92 -2.74 -6.52
CA TYR A 109 -6.82 -2.28 -5.47
C TYR A 109 -6.06 -2.02 -4.18
N VAL A 110 -6.69 -1.26 -3.29
CA VAL A 110 -6.21 -0.99 -1.93
C VAL A 110 -6.99 -1.85 -0.94
N THR A 111 -6.31 -2.42 0.02
CA THR A 111 -6.93 -3.00 1.23
C THR A 111 -6.18 -2.50 2.47
N LYS A 112 -6.82 -2.58 3.63
CA LYS A 112 -6.22 -2.14 4.90
C LYS A 112 -6.39 -3.22 5.97
N ASP A 113 -5.52 -3.18 6.98
CA ASP A 113 -5.67 -4.01 8.16
C ASP A 113 -6.51 -3.32 9.24
N THR A 114 -6.80 -4.05 10.31
CA THR A 114 -7.54 -3.54 11.48
C THR A 114 -6.79 -2.47 12.26
N ASN A 115 -5.50 -2.27 12.01
CA ASN A 115 -4.68 -1.20 12.58
C ASN A 115 -4.64 0.06 11.70
N GLY A 116 -5.27 0.00 10.51
CA GLY A 116 -5.31 1.10 9.55
C GLY A 116 -4.14 1.16 8.58
N ASN A 117 -3.22 0.19 8.59
CA ASN A 117 -2.15 0.12 7.59
C ASN A 117 -2.73 -0.25 6.22
N LEU A 118 -2.30 0.45 5.18
CA LEU A 118 -2.73 0.21 3.82
C LEU A 118 -1.82 -0.82 3.14
N TYR A 119 -2.43 -1.63 2.29
CA TYR A 119 -1.75 -2.59 1.42
C TYR A 119 -2.19 -2.34 -0.01
N TYR A 120 -1.23 -2.05 -0.88
CA TYR A 120 -1.46 -1.86 -2.31
C TYR A 120 -1.21 -3.16 -3.04
N VAL A 121 -2.21 -3.59 -3.80
CA VAL A 121 -2.21 -4.90 -4.46
C VAL A 121 -2.30 -4.71 -5.97
N TRP A 122 -1.44 -5.42 -6.71
CA TRP A 122 -1.62 -5.69 -8.13
C TRP A 122 -1.71 -7.19 -8.38
N ARG A 123 -2.70 -7.63 -9.16
CA ARG A 123 -2.75 -8.94 -9.80
C ARG A 123 -2.33 -8.75 -11.23
N LEU A 124 -1.22 -9.39 -11.62
CA LEU A 124 -0.47 -8.98 -12.81
C LEU A 124 -1.03 -9.51 -14.11
N LYS A 125 -1.71 -10.67 -14.11
CA LYS A 125 -2.24 -11.27 -15.32
C LYS A 125 -3.46 -12.13 -15.04
N GLY A 126 -4.51 -11.90 -15.78
CA GLY A 126 -5.72 -12.72 -15.74
C GLY A 126 -6.74 -12.26 -16.76
N THR A 127 -7.87 -12.93 -16.78
CA THR A 127 -9.01 -12.65 -17.65
C THR A 127 -10.27 -12.47 -16.83
N PHE A 128 -11.18 -11.64 -17.31
CA PHE A 128 -12.50 -11.48 -16.71
C PHE A 128 -13.52 -12.43 -17.36
N ASN A 129 -14.49 -12.91 -16.58
CA ASN A 129 -15.71 -13.52 -17.11
C ASN A 129 -16.70 -12.45 -17.58
N MET A 130 -17.88 -12.85 -18.09
CA MET A 130 -19.04 -11.97 -18.15
C MET A 130 -19.58 -11.82 -16.74
N PRO A 131 -19.84 -10.59 -16.26
CA PRO A 131 -20.41 -10.40 -14.94
C PRO A 131 -21.84 -10.92 -14.87
N ASP A 132 -22.18 -11.48 -13.71
CA ASP A 132 -23.56 -11.81 -13.40
C ASP A 132 -24.32 -10.52 -13.09
N GLN A 133 -25.51 -10.37 -13.69
CA GLN A 133 -26.35 -9.20 -13.53
C GLN A 133 -27.75 -9.61 -13.06
N THR A 134 -28.24 -8.95 -12.03
CA THR A 134 -29.61 -9.10 -11.55
C THR A 134 -30.35 -7.77 -11.74
N ASN A 135 -31.47 -7.82 -12.45
CA ASN A 135 -32.37 -6.67 -12.60
C ASN A 135 -33.65 -6.96 -11.82
N GLN A 136 -34.02 -6.06 -10.92
CA GLN A 136 -35.23 -6.16 -10.11
C GLN A 136 -36.14 -4.96 -10.38
N THR A 137 -37.44 -5.16 -10.19
CA THR A 137 -38.43 -4.08 -10.26
C THR A 137 -38.18 -3.11 -9.09
N GLU A 138 -38.26 -1.81 -9.36
CA GLU A 138 -38.24 -0.80 -8.31
C GLU A 138 -39.42 -1.03 -7.34
N ASN A 139 -39.12 -1.02 -6.05
CA ASN A 139 -40.08 -1.13 -4.97
C ASN A 139 -39.93 0.07 -4.03
N ASP A 140 -40.68 0.12 -2.94
CA ASP A 140 -40.61 1.18 -1.95
C ASP A 140 -39.30 1.14 -1.11
N GLY A 141 -38.42 0.17 -1.37
CA GLY A 141 -37.10 0.03 -0.72
C GLY A 141 -35.99 0.79 -1.45
N THR A 142 -34.83 0.78 -0.82
CA THR A 142 -33.59 1.40 -1.36
C THR A 142 -32.64 0.39 -1.98
N ASP A 143 -33.12 -0.79 -2.36
CA ASP A 143 -32.30 -1.89 -2.84
C ASP A 143 -31.72 -1.58 -4.22
N ALA A 144 -30.40 -1.43 -4.27
CA ALA A 144 -29.64 -1.29 -5.50
C ALA A 144 -28.85 -2.58 -5.76
N ASN A 145 -28.90 -3.06 -7.00
CA ASN A 145 -28.18 -4.27 -7.38
C ASN A 145 -26.80 -3.92 -7.94
N GLY A 146 -25.77 -4.55 -7.40
CA GLY A 146 -24.43 -4.57 -7.96
C GLY A 146 -24.25 -5.68 -9.00
N GLN A 147 -23.02 -5.83 -9.46
CA GLN A 147 -22.62 -6.90 -10.36
C GLN A 147 -21.51 -7.74 -9.70
N GLU A 148 -21.50 -9.03 -10.00
CA GLU A 148 -20.41 -9.91 -9.58
C GLU A 148 -19.55 -10.27 -10.79
N LEU A 149 -18.26 -10.07 -10.64
CA LEU A 149 -17.26 -10.25 -11.68
C LEU A 149 -16.20 -11.24 -11.18
N THR A 150 -15.88 -12.24 -11.98
CA THR A 150 -14.78 -13.16 -11.66
C THR A 150 -13.55 -12.80 -12.51
N PHE A 151 -12.42 -12.68 -11.85
CA PHE A 151 -11.11 -12.52 -12.49
C PHE A 151 -10.28 -13.80 -12.23
N THR A 152 -9.95 -14.51 -13.31
CA THR A 152 -9.09 -15.70 -13.25
C THR A 152 -7.64 -15.28 -13.45
N GLY A 153 -6.90 -15.24 -12.35
CA GLY A 153 -5.50 -14.82 -12.30
C GLY A 153 -4.53 -15.97 -12.58
N ILE A 154 -3.56 -15.73 -13.42
CA ILE A 154 -2.50 -16.69 -13.77
C ILE A 154 -1.12 -16.07 -13.62
N THR A 155 -0.09 -16.89 -13.61
CA THR A 155 1.30 -16.46 -13.57
C THR A 155 1.71 -15.82 -14.91
N THR A 156 2.47 -14.72 -14.86
CA THR A 156 3.06 -14.09 -16.04
C THR A 156 4.04 -15.04 -16.73
N THR A 157 4.15 -14.93 -18.04
CA THR A 157 5.18 -15.63 -18.86
C THR A 157 6.55 -15.00 -18.59
N HIS A 158 6.57 -13.68 -18.48
CA HIS A 158 7.76 -12.90 -18.14
C HIS A 158 8.28 -13.27 -16.74
N LYS A 159 9.61 -13.42 -16.65
CA LYS A 159 10.30 -13.67 -15.39
C LYS A 159 10.96 -12.39 -14.90
N PHE A 160 10.47 -11.87 -13.82
CA PHE A 160 10.99 -10.63 -13.23
C PHE A 160 12.41 -10.83 -12.69
N THR A 161 13.29 -9.86 -12.97
CA THR A 161 14.72 -9.91 -12.63
C THR A 161 14.93 -10.05 -11.12
N LYS A 162 14.16 -9.31 -10.32
CA LYS A 162 14.26 -9.31 -8.85
C LYS A 162 13.96 -10.68 -8.22
N THR A 163 13.10 -11.49 -8.84
CA THR A 163 12.68 -12.79 -8.30
C THR A 163 13.17 -13.99 -9.11
N GLY A 164 13.59 -13.77 -10.35
CA GLY A 164 13.95 -14.83 -11.31
C GLY A 164 12.75 -15.69 -11.75
N LYS A 165 11.52 -15.28 -11.45
CA LYS A 165 10.28 -16.05 -11.67
C LYS A 165 9.17 -15.16 -12.23
N GLY A 166 8.21 -15.79 -12.93
CA GLY A 166 6.92 -15.18 -13.20
C GLY A 166 6.14 -14.95 -11.90
N ALA A 167 5.22 -13.99 -11.90
CA ALA A 167 4.43 -13.66 -10.74
C ALA A 167 2.94 -13.58 -11.07
N LYS A 168 2.08 -13.96 -10.15
CA LYS A 168 0.63 -13.75 -10.23
C LYS A 168 0.22 -12.36 -9.76
N GLY A 169 0.98 -11.79 -8.83
CA GLY A 169 0.68 -10.48 -8.24
C GLY A 169 1.74 -10.06 -7.23
N ILE A 170 1.60 -8.83 -6.79
CA ILE A 170 2.39 -8.22 -5.72
C ILE A 170 1.45 -7.60 -4.68
N THR A 171 1.93 -7.53 -3.46
CA THR A 171 1.30 -6.77 -2.38
C THR A 171 2.38 -5.96 -1.68
N VAL A 172 2.16 -4.66 -1.54
CA VAL A 172 3.09 -3.74 -0.87
C VAL A 172 2.47 -3.28 0.43
N ASP A 173 3.15 -3.52 1.53
CA ASP A 173 2.83 -2.98 2.85
C ASP A 173 3.34 -1.54 2.92
N THR A 174 2.43 -0.57 2.95
CA THR A 174 2.80 0.85 2.97
C THR A 174 3.39 1.30 4.30
N SER A 175 3.23 0.53 5.37
CA SER A 175 3.90 0.80 6.65
C SER A 175 5.40 0.51 6.58
N ALA A 176 5.79 -0.45 5.75
CA ALA A 176 7.20 -0.81 5.51
C ALA A 176 7.80 -0.04 4.32
N ASN A 177 6.97 0.30 3.34
CA ASN A 177 7.37 1.03 2.14
C ASN A 177 6.31 2.10 1.82
N PRO A 178 6.37 3.27 2.46
CA PRO A 178 5.41 4.35 2.26
C PRO A 178 5.52 4.91 0.84
N VAL A 179 4.60 4.50 -0.01
CA VAL A 179 4.45 4.95 -1.40
C VAL A 179 3.13 5.70 -1.50
N ASP A 180 3.14 6.80 -2.25
CA ASP A 180 1.92 7.54 -2.57
C ASP A 180 0.99 6.69 -3.46
N GLU A 181 -0.30 6.64 -3.10
CA GLU A 181 -1.31 5.82 -3.78
C GLU A 181 -1.46 6.21 -5.25
N THR A 182 -1.56 7.51 -5.53
CA THR A 182 -1.73 8.02 -6.89
C THR A 182 -0.56 7.62 -7.78
N THR A 183 0.66 7.74 -7.25
CA THR A 183 1.88 7.32 -7.94
C THR A 183 1.91 5.81 -8.15
N PHE A 184 1.52 5.03 -7.14
CA PHE A 184 1.54 3.56 -7.22
C PHE A 184 0.57 3.01 -8.27
N PHE A 185 -0.63 3.60 -8.36
CA PHE A 185 -1.66 3.18 -9.31
C PHE A 185 -1.65 3.98 -10.62
N SER A 186 -0.66 4.84 -10.85
CA SER A 186 -0.48 5.51 -12.15
C SER A 186 -0.09 4.54 -13.28
N GLN A 187 0.53 3.42 -12.91
CA GLN A 187 0.92 2.33 -13.80
C GLN A 187 0.92 1.00 -13.04
N VAL A 188 0.87 -0.12 -13.78
CA VAL A 188 0.97 -1.45 -13.16
C VAL A 188 2.36 -1.61 -12.54
N GLN A 189 2.40 -1.83 -11.24
CA GLN A 189 3.65 -2.13 -10.55
C GLN A 189 3.97 -3.62 -10.61
N THR A 190 5.23 -3.93 -10.77
CA THR A 190 5.77 -5.30 -10.87
C THR A 190 6.85 -5.53 -9.81
N PRO A 191 7.32 -6.75 -9.59
CA PRO A 191 8.48 -6.98 -8.74
C PRO A 191 9.69 -6.11 -9.05
N ASP A 192 9.91 -5.77 -10.34
CA ASP A 192 11.07 -4.99 -10.78
C ASP A 192 10.87 -3.47 -10.68
N THR A 193 9.62 -2.99 -10.75
CA THR A 193 9.30 -1.56 -10.72
C THR A 193 9.06 -1.01 -9.32
N VAL A 194 8.64 -1.86 -8.35
CA VAL A 194 8.51 -1.42 -6.97
C VAL A 194 9.87 -1.11 -6.39
N GLN A 195 10.11 0.19 -6.16
CA GLN A 195 11.30 0.68 -5.49
C GLN A 195 11.07 0.80 -3.98
N ALA A 196 12.15 0.70 -3.20
CA ALA A 196 12.09 1.13 -1.81
C ALA A 196 11.73 2.62 -1.78
N ALA A 197 10.86 3.03 -0.85
CA ALA A 197 10.58 4.43 -0.65
C ALA A 197 11.91 5.17 -0.44
N ALA A 198 12.12 6.25 -1.19
CA ALA A 198 13.20 7.16 -0.85
C ALA A 198 12.95 7.68 0.56
N PRO A 199 13.98 7.75 1.42
CA PRO A 199 13.80 8.33 2.74
C PRO A 199 13.20 9.73 2.55
N TYR A 200 12.09 10.00 3.22
CA TYR A 200 11.49 11.33 3.17
C TYR A 200 12.53 12.37 3.58
N THR A 201 12.76 13.35 2.73
CA THR A 201 13.59 14.51 3.09
C THR A 201 12.90 15.27 4.21
N VAL A 202 13.67 15.61 5.24
CA VAL A 202 13.17 16.44 6.34
C VAL A 202 12.69 17.77 5.78
N THR A 203 11.45 18.15 6.07
CA THR A 203 10.86 19.45 5.74
C THR A 203 10.52 20.27 6.98
N GLY A 204 10.76 19.70 8.16
CA GLY A 204 10.56 20.38 9.45
C GLY A 204 10.98 19.48 10.62
N ILE A 205 11.18 20.11 11.77
CA ILE A 205 11.45 19.46 13.05
C ILE A 205 10.63 20.20 14.13
N GLY A 206 10.08 19.46 15.08
CA GLY A 206 9.38 20.02 16.23
C GLY A 206 9.91 19.45 17.54
N VAL A 207 10.09 20.29 18.57
CA VAL A 207 10.57 19.89 19.90
C VAL A 207 9.44 19.99 20.92
N ILE A 208 9.26 18.95 21.72
CA ILE A 208 8.25 18.87 22.76
C ILE A 208 8.92 18.46 24.09
N PRO A 209 8.61 19.19 25.18
CA PRO A 209 7.86 20.43 25.29
C PRO A 209 8.65 21.65 24.76
N SER A 210 7.95 22.75 24.43
CA SER A 210 8.59 24.00 24.01
C SER A 210 9.17 24.82 25.17
N THR A 211 8.76 24.53 26.41
CA THR A 211 9.30 25.10 27.64
C THR A 211 9.32 24.02 28.72
N VAL A 212 10.34 24.05 29.57
CA VAL A 212 10.46 23.13 30.71
C VAL A 212 11.30 23.74 31.84
N SER A 213 11.03 23.30 33.08
CA SER A 213 11.87 23.62 34.24
C SER A 213 12.54 22.36 34.77
N VAL A 214 13.76 22.50 35.23
CA VAL A 214 14.56 21.43 35.81
C VAL A 214 15.43 22.01 36.95
N ASP A 215 15.66 21.25 38.01
CA ASP A 215 16.54 21.68 39.07
C ASP A 215 18.02 21.41 38.75
N VAL A 216 18.94 22.05 39.46
CA VAL A 216 20.39 21.81 39.30
C VAL A 216 20.67 20.35 39.60
N GLU A 217 21.48 19.68 38.77
CA GLU A 217 21.85 18.25 38.77
C GLU A 217 20.73 17.30 38.32
N ASP A 218 19.49 17.77 38.15
CA ASP A 218 18.39 16.96 37.62
C ASP A 218 18.39 16.93 36.08
N THR A 219 17.63 15.99 35.54
CA THR A 219 17.51 15.80 34.09
C THR A 219 16.06 15.82 33.62
N VAL A 220 15.86 16.33 32.40
CA VAL A 220 14.57 16.26 31.71
C VAL A 220 14.78 15.83 30.25
N THR A 221 13.89 15.02 29.70
CA THR A 221 13.99 14.55 28.32
C THR A 221 13.09 15.39 27.40
N LEU A 222 13.68 15.93 26.36
CA LEU A 222 12.99 16.55 25.23
C LEU A 222 12.84 15.53 24.10
N THR A 223 11.73 15.59 23.39
CA THR A 223 11.48 14.75 22.21
C THR A 223 11.46 15.62 20.96
N ALA A 224 12.28 15.25 19.96
CA ALA A 224 12.21 15.87 18.64
C ALA A 224 11.51 14.95 17.64
N THR A 225 10.60 15.52 16.84
CA THR A 225 9.86 14.82 15.78
C THR A 225 10.15 15.46 14.43
N LEU A 226 10.42 14.63 13.42
CA LEU A 226 10.67 15.09 12.06
C LEU A 226 9.37 15.13 11.23
N THR A 227 9.28 16.08 10.33
CA THR A 227 8.19 16.20 9.35
C THR A 227 8.77 16.01 7.94
N PRO A 228 8.08 15.23 7.05
CA PRO A 228 6.88 14.43 7.31
C PRO A 228 7.16 13.20 8.19
N ALA A 229 6.09 12.57 8.69
CA ALA A 229 6.24 11.32 9.43
C ALA A 229 6.96 10.28 8.56
N GLY A 230 7.97 9.59 9.13
CA GLY A 230 8.85 8.69 8.37
C GLY A 230 10.10 9.35 7.78
N ALA A 231 10.23 10.68 7.86
CA ALA A 231 11.49 11.34 7.53
C ALA A 231 12.61 10.83 8.45
N SER A 232 13.79 10.62 7.86
CA SER A 232 14.98 10.17 8.59
C SER A 232 16.11 11.18 8.45
N GLY A 233 16.83 11.41 9.54
CA GLY A 233 17.97 12.31 9.56
C GLY A 233 18.60 12.32 10.94
N THR A 234 19.87 12.73 11.00
CA THR A 234 20.57 12.90 12.28
C THR A 234 20.10 14.19 12.94
N ILE A 235 19.53 14.07 14.14
CA ILE A 235 19.14 15.22 14.95
C ILE A 235 20.37 15.64 15.77
N THR A 236 20.72 16.92 15.67
CA THR A 236 21.79 17.53 16.45
C THR A 236 21.17 18.45 17.49
N TRP A 237 21.60 18.27 18.73
CA TRP A 237 21.16 19.06 19.87
C TRP A 237 22.25 20.03 20.32
N THR A 238 21.89 21.25 20.64
CA THR A 238 22.80 22.28 21.16
C THR A 238 22.13 23.10 22.26
N SER A 239 22.93 23.57 23.21
CA SER A 239 22.51 24.52 24.23
C SER A 239 23.08 25.91 23.93
N SER A 240 22.29 26.95 24.15
CA SER A 240 22.74 28.34 24.04
C SER A 240 23.68 28.73 25.18
N GLU A 241 23.58 28.03 26.32
CA GLU A 241 24.36 28.34 27.54
C GLU A 241 24.63 27.04 28.29
N GLU A 242 25.76 26.36 28.00
CA GLU A 242 26.13 25.08 28.62
C GLU A 242 26.48 25.22 30.09
N THR A 243 26.79 26.43 30.57
CA THR A 243 26.99 26.72 31.99
C THR A 243 25.70 26.72 32.80
N VAL A 244 24.53 26.84 32.12
CA VAL A 244 23.19 26.76 32.72
C VAL A 244 22.57 25.41 32.51
N ALA A 245 22.57 24.89 31.27
CA ALA A 245 22.03 23.58 30.97
C ALA A 245 22.80 22.93 29.80
N THR A 246 23.14 21.66 29.96
CA THR A 246 23.71 20.84 28.88
C THR A 246 22.68 19.92 28.26
N VAL A 247 22.90 19.49 27.01
CA VAL A 247 22.03 18.53 26.34
C VAL A 247 22.82 17.44 25.64
N ASN A 248 22.38 16.20 25.78
CA ASN A 248 22.92 15.06 25.08
C ASN A 248 21.77 14.16 24.61
N ASP A 249 21.62 14.02 23.29
CA ASP A 249 20.57 13.22 22.64
C ASP A 249 19.14 13.49 23.21
N GLY A 250 18.81 14.79 23.38
CA GLY A 250 17.53 15.24 23.93
C GLY A 250 17.41 15.19 25.46
N VAL A 251 18.36 14.61 26.17
CA VAL A 251 18.42 14.64 27.64
C VAL A 251 19.12 15.92 28.08
N VAL A 252 18.37 16.80 28.72
CA VAL A 252 18.86 18.08 29.26
C VAL A 252 19.18 17.90 30.73
N THR A 253 20.37 18.39 31.14
CA THR A 253 20.83 18.38 32.55
C THR A 253 21.01 19.82 33.04
N GLY A 254 20.37 20.18 34.16
CA GLY A 254 20.56 21.47 34.84
C GLY A 254 21.97 21.56 35.47
N VAL A 255 22.68 22.64 35.14
CA VAL A 255 24.07 22.88 35.66
C VAL A 255 24.10 23.98 36.69
N SER A 256 23.45 25.11 36.41
CA SER A 256 23.31 26.24 37.35
C SER A 256 22.04 27.00 37.11
N ALA A 257 21.55 27.70 38.12
CA ALA A 257 20.31 28.49 38.02
C ALA A 257 20.40 29.55 36.90
N GLY A 258 19.37 29.58 36.04
CA GLY A 258 19.32 30.45 34.86
C GLY A 258 18.36 29.96 33.82
N THR A 259 18.51 30.52 32.61
CA THR A 259 17.69 30.09 31.44
C THR A 259 18.60 29.82 30.28
N ALA A 260 18.39 28.69 29.64
CA ALA A 260 19.08 28.29 28.41
C ALA A 260 18.05 27.89 27.33
N THR A 261 18.41 28.09 26.05
CA THR A 261 17.63 27.61 24.90
C THR A 261 18.29 26.36 24.34
N ILE A 262 17.57 25.26 24.37
CA ILE A 262 18.00 24.01 23.73
C ILE A 262 17.43 23.99 22.32
N THR A 263 18.28 23.76 21.33
CA THR A 263 17.94 23.72 19.92
C THR A 263 18.17 22.31 19.38
N ALA A 264 17.15 21.76 18.72
CA ALA A 264 17.27 20.56 17.89
C ALA A 264 17.31 20.97 16.42
N SER A 265 18.22 20.37 15.64
CA SER A 265 18.34 20.67 14.21
C SER A 265 18.52 19.41 13.39
N CYS A 266 17.92 19.37 12.19
CA CYS A 266 18.03 18.28 11.23
C CYS A 266 17.70 18.79 9.82
N GLY A 267 18.55 18.47 8.83
CA GLY A 267 18.27 18.76 7.42
C GLY A 267 18.12 20.26 7.07
N GLY A 268 18.71 21.17 7.87
CA GLY A 268 18.56 22.62 7.70
C GLY A 268 17.36 23.24 8.41
N TYR A 269 16.56 22.44 9.09
CA TYR A 269 15.43 22.89 9.94
C TYR A 269 15.84 22.83 11.41
N SER A 270 15.26 23.68 12.23
CA SER A 270 15.49 23.70 13.68
C SER A 270 14.25 24.13 14.45
N ASP A 271 14.14 23.63 15.69
CA ASP A 271 13.14 24.04 16.67
C ASP A 271 13.77 24.10 18.05
N THR A 272 13.14 24.79 19.00
CA THR A 272 13.74 25.15 20.27
C THR A 272 12.84 24.84 21.49
N CYS A 273 13.49 24.55 22.61
CA CYS A 273 12.88 24.50 23.92
C CYS A 273 13.57 25.49 24.86
N THR A 274 12.80 26.29 25.58
CA THR A 274 13.33 27.15 26.65
C THR A 274 13.38 26.34 27.94
N VAL A 275 14.57 26.19 28.49
CA VAL A 275 14.83 25.50 29.77
C VAL A 275 15.12 26.51 30.85
N THR A 276 14.37 26.45 31.95
CA THR A 276 14.64 27.23 33.17
C THR A 276 15.23 26.29 34.22
N VAL A 277 16.42 26.59 34.67
CA VAL A 277 17.09 25.82 35.72
C VAL A 277 16.91 26.58 37.06
N SER A 278 16.35 25.91 38.05
CA SER A 278 16.15 26.43 39.40
C SER A 278 17.27 25.93 40.31
N ALA A 279 17.68 26.76 41.31
CA ALA A 279 18.51 26.23 42.38
C ALA A 279 17.63 25.28 43.19
N GLY A 280 17.98 23.99 43.25
CA GLY A 280 17.31 22.99 44.09
C GLY A 280 17.19 23.50 45.55
N GLU A 281 16.08 23.14 46.21
CA GLU A 281 15.86 23.47 47.62
C GLU A 281 16.89 22.72 48.52
#